data_fca19c9a1eaa2e9a41c6b581a03b9744
#
_entry.id   fca19c9a1eaa2e9a41c6b581a03b9744
#
_cell.length_a   1.000
_cell.length_b   1.000
_cell.length_c   1.000
_cell.angle_alpha   90.00
_cell.angle_beta   90.00
_cell.angle_gamma   90.00
#
_symmetry.space_group_name_H-M   'P 1'
#
loop_
_entity.id
_entity.type
_entity.pdbx_description
1 polymer ?
#
loop_
_entity_poly.entity_id
_entity_poly.type
_entity_poly.pdbx_seq_one_letter_code
_entity_poly.pdbx_strand_id
1 'polypeptide(L)'
;MAVARAGRVLIISGIIALAAGSAPLLVVDHGPERVVPIALAIAGGGRTAEWPGGAIPYVWGGGHGDDAGPSLGTCEGYSGSVRPCPAATTRGLDCSGLVRWVYRLAFDRDVLGGGTTDDHVRRLRRVPTAAARPGDLVFFGKVRKRTVRTHHVGIYIGGGMMINALRTGTTIRTDPVTVLPDLAGYYRYEG
;
A
#
# COMPACT_ATOMS: atom_id res chain seq x y z
N MET A 1 -10.59 19.35 -89.24
CA MET A 1 -11.76 18.94 -88.44
C MET A 1 -11.27 18.02 -87.33
N ALA A 2 -11.16 18.53 -86.11
CA ALA A 2 -10.73 17.76 -84.92
C ALA A 2 -11.88 17.76 -83.95
N VAL A 3 -12.32 16.55 -83.58
CA VAL A 3 -13.41 16.33 -82.64
C VAL A 3 -12.84 16.15 -81.25
N ALA A 4 -13.15 17.06 -80.33
CA ALA A 4 -12.76 17.00 -78.93
C ALA A 4 -13.65 15.97 -78.19
N ARG A 5 -13.00 14.99 -77.53
CA ARG A 5 -13.64 14.06 -76.59
C ARG A 5 -13.64 14.67 -75.20
N ALA A 6 -14.81 14.89 -74.64
CA ALA A 6 -15.00 15.27 -73.25
C ALA A 6 -14.85 14.04 -72.33
N GLY A 7 -13.86 14.05 -71.46
CA GLY A 7 -13.69 13.06 -70.42
C GLY A 7 -14.56 13.38 -69.21
N ARG A 8 -15.40 12.42 -68.79
CA ARG A 8 -16.20 12.48 -67.56
C ARG A 8 -15.29 12.16 -66.38
N VAL A 9 -15.13 13.11 -65.48
CA VAL A 9 -14.49 12.90 -64.18
C VAL A 9 -15.51 12.30 -63.23
N LEU A 10 -15.26 11.07 -62.76
CA LEU A 10 -16.05 10.41 -61.73
C LEU A 10 -15.52 10.87 -60.39
N ILE A 11 -16.30 11.64 -59.62
CA ILE A 11 -15.99 12.00 -58.25
C ILE A 11 -16.53 10.85 -57.36
N ILE A 12 -15.64 10.03 -56.84
CA ILE A 12 -15.96 9.02 -55.82
C ILE A 12 -15.92 9.72 -54.46
N SER A 13 -17.09 10.04 -53.91
CA SER A 13 -17.24 10.51 -52.55
C SER A 13 -17.05 9.33 -51.60
N GLY A 14 -15.84 9.20 -51.06
CA GLY A 14 -15.56 8.23 -49.99
C GLY A 14 -16.15 8.74 -48.68
N ILE A 15 -17.16 8.03 -48.17
CA ILE A 15 -17.70 8.20 -46.83
C ILE A 15 -16.68 7.55 -45.90
N ILE A 16 -15.91 8.39 -45.14
CA ILE A 16 -15.08 7.92 -44.02
C ILE A 16 -16.04 7.65 -42.86
N ALA A 17 -16.39 6.40 -42.62
CA ALA A 17 -17.03 5.98 -41.38
C ALA A 17 -16.03 6.10 -40.23
N LEU A 18 -16.19 7.12 -39.39
CA LEU A 18 -15.51 7.13 -38.08
C LEU A 18 -16.10 5.98 -37.25
N ALA A 19 -15.33 4.90 -37.11
CA ALA A 19 -15.58 3.91 -36.09
C ALA A 19 -15.36 4.59 -34.72
N ALA A 20 -16.45 4.80 -33.98
CA ALA A 20 -16.38 5.19 -32.59
C ALA A 20 -15.77 4.00 -31.81
N GLY A 21 -14.45 4.00 -31.69
CA GLY A 21 -13.71 3.08 -30.85
C GLY A 21 -14.12 3.36 -29.41
N SER A 22 -14.88 2.46 -28.82
CA SER A 22 -15.09 2.44 -27.37
C SER A 22 -13.71 2.32 -26.73
N ALA A 23 -13.22 3.39 -26.07
CA ALA A 23 -12.04 3.28 -25.25
C ALA A 23 -12.26 2.14 -24.26
N PRO A 24 -11.29 1.21 -24.09
CA PRO A 24 -11.43 0.17 -23.09
C PRO A 24 -11.63 0.85 -21.74
N LEU A 25 -12.71 0.48 -21.04
CA LEU A 25 -12.90 0.84 -19.66
C LEU A 25 -11.62 0.36 -18.95
N LEU A 26 -10.86 1.30 -18.39
CA LEU A 26 -9.74 0.95 -17.51
C LEU A 26 -10.36 0.21 -16.34
N VAL A 27 -10.29 -1.12 -16.39
CA VAL A 27 -10.56 -1.95 -15.21
C VAL A 27 -9.49 -1.54 -14.21
N VAL A 28 -9.90 -0.80 -13.18
CA VAL A 28 -9.01 -0.50 -12.05
C VAL A 28 -8.84 -1.82 -11.34
N ASP A 29 -7.73 -2.48 -11.62
CA ASP A 29 -7.39 -3.77 -11.03
C ASP A 29 -7.10 -3.57 -9.54
N HIS A 30 -7.85 -4.24 -8.67
CA HIS A 30 -7.68 -4.20 -7.22
C HIS A 30 -7.22 -5.58 -6.77
N GLY A 31 -6.07 -5.63 -6.07
CA GLY A 31 -5.58 -6.93 -5.65
C GLY A 31 -4.18 -6.91 -5.03
N PRO A 32 -3.67 -8.10 -4.68
CA PRO A 32 -2.40 -8.24 -3.99
C PRO A 32 -1.18 -7.72 -4.78
N GLU A 33 -1.24 -7.71 -6.11
CA GLU A 33 -0.17 -7.21 -6.99
C GLU A 33 0.05 -5.70 -6.86
N ARG A 34 -0.96 -4.95 -6.36
CA ARG A 34 -0.86 -3.51 -6.10
C ARG A 34 -0.22 -3.15 -4.77
N VAL A 35 -0.11 -4.09 -3.84
CA VAL A 35 0.42 -3.82 -2.48
C VAL A 35 1.83 -3.23 -2.54
N VAL A 36 2.73 -3.86 -3.28
CA VAL A 36 4.13 -3.41 -3.36
C VAL A 36 4.29 -2.09 -4.12
N PRO A 37 3.70 -1.88 -5.31
CA PRO A 37 3.75 -0.59 -5.98
C PRO A 37 3.23 0.57 -5.12
N ILE A 38 2.12 0.38 -4.42
CA ILE A 38 1.57 1.40 -3.51
C ILE A 38 2.51 1.66 -2.34
N ALA A 39 3.03 0.62 -1.70
CA ALA A 39 3.96 0.76 -0.58
C ALA A 39 5.23 1.52 -0.99
N LEU A 40 5.79 1.21 -2.17
CA LEU A 40 6.95 1.91 -2.72
C LEU A 40 6.65 3.37 -3.03
N ALA A 41 5.50 3.68 -3.62
CA ALA A 41 5.08 5.04 -3.90
C ALA A 41 4.95 5.86 -2.60
N ILE A 42 4.34 5.29 -1.55
CA ILE A 42 4.21 5.90 -0.23
C ILE A 42 5.58 6.14 0.41
N ALA A 43 6.46 5.15 0.40
CA ALA A 43 7.82 5.28 0.94
C ALA A 43 8.66 6.31 0.17
N GLY A 44 8.40 6.49 -1.12
CA GLY A 44 8.99 7.51 -1.97
C GLY A 44 8.37 8.91 -1.82
N GLY A 45 7.40 9.09 -0.94
CA GLY A 45 6.75 10.39 -0.71
C GLY A 45 5.67 10.73 -1.75
N GLY A 46 5.10 9.72 -2.40
CA GLY A 46 4.03 9.90 -3.37
C GLY A 46 2.76 10.51 -2.77
N ARG A 47 2.00 11.24 -3.61
CA ARG A 47 0.71 11.81 -3.23
C ARG A 47 -0.39 10.75 -3.30
N THR A 48 -1.34 10.81 -2.38
CA THR A 48 -2.62 10.07 -2.41
C THR A 48 -3.78 11.03 -2.11
N ALA A 49 -5.00 10.51 -2.06
CA ALA A 49 -6.16 11.32 -1.61
C ALA A 49 -6.02 11.76 -0.15
N GLU A 50 -5.44 10.89 0.70
CA GLU A 50 -5.30 11.11 2.15
C GLU A 50 -3.99 11.81 2.55
N TRP A 51 -3.01 11.92 1.60
CA TRP A 51 -1.70 12.50 1.86
C TRP A 51 -1.23 13.41 0.71
N PRO A 52 -0.85 14.66 1.00
CA PRO A 52 -0.50 15.65 -0.04
C PRO A 52 0.85 15.37 -0.72
N GLY A 53 1.57 14.33 -0.31
CA GLY A 53 2.91 13.99 -0.76
C GLY A 53 3.99 14.36 0.27
N GLY A 54 5.20 13.88 0.03
CA GLY A 54 6.33 14.02 0.94
C GLY A 54 6.44 12.86 1.94
N ALA A 55 7.53 12.85 2.70
CA ALA A 55 7.82 11.80 3.66
C ALA A 55 6.78 11.75 4.77
N ILE A 56 6.24 10.56 5.05
CA ILE A 56 5.26 10.35 6.12
C ILE A 56 5.99 9.96 7.39
N PRO A 57 5.84 10.71 8.50
CA PRO A 57 6.51 10.39 9.75
C PRO A 57 5.86 9.19 10.43
N TYR A 58 6.68 8.44 11.19
CA TYR A 58 6.14 7.52 12.18
C TYR A 58 5.40 8.29 13.29
N VAL A 59 4.17 7.88 13.54
CA VAL A 59 3.34 8.43 14.61
C VAL A 59 2.75 7.28 15.42
N TRP A 60 3.02 7.23 16.72
CA TRP A 60 2.50 6.19 17.61
C TRP A 60 0.97 6.22 17.66
N GLY A 61 0.32 5.10 17.26
CA GLY A 61 -1.13 5.01 17.10
C GLY A 61 -1.68 5.77 15.89
N GLY A 62 -0.85 6.21 14.96
CA GLY A 62 -1.26 6.84 13.71
C GLY A 62 -1.75 5.82 12.68
N GLY A 63 -2.78 6.18 11.91
CA GLY A 63 -3.41 5.29 10.92
C GLY A 63 -4.59 4.49 11.45
N HIS A 64 -5.05 4.78 12.67
CA HIS A 64 -6.14 4.07 13.36
C HIS A 64 -7.44 4.88 13.49
N GLY A 65 -7.60 5.95 12.73
CA GLY A 65 -8.87 6.64 12.58
C GLY A 65 -9.95 5.77 11.91
N ASP A 66 -11.16 6.32 11.78
CA ASP A 66 -12.29 5.63 11.13
C ASP A 66 -11.89 5.19 9.71
N ASP A 67 -11.27 6.08 8.96
CA ASP A 67 -10.69 5.77 7.65
C ASP A 67 -9.21 5.39 7.78
N ALA A 68 -8.78 4.41 6.98
CA ALA A 68 -7.38 4.03 6.85
C ALA A 68 -6.60 5.14 6.13
N GLY A 69 -5.54 5.63 6.76
CA GLY A 69 -4.68 6.69 6.22
C GLY A 69 -3.93 7.44 7.30
N PRO A 70 -2.98 8.33 6.94
CA PRO A 70 -2.24 9.12 7.93
C PRO A 70 -3.16 9.94 8.83
N SER A 71 -3.02 9.77 10.13
CA SER A 71 -3.84 10.44 11.16
C SER A 71 -2.99 10.95 12.31
N LEU A 72 -3.57 11.75 13.19
CA LEU A 72 -3.03 11.90 14.53
C LEU A 72 -3.08 10.52 15.22
N GLY A 73 -2.18 10.31 16.15
CA GLY A 73 -2.15 9.10 16.94
C GLY A 73 -2.55 9.35 18.38
N THR A 74 -2.12 8.45 19.25
CA THR A 74 -2.29 8.55 20.68
C THR A 74 -0.95 8.57 21.38
N CYS A 75 -0.84 9.23 22.53
CA CYS A 75 0.33 9.14 23.37
C CYS A 75 0.17 8.09 24.49
N GLU A 76 -0.94 7.38 24.52
CA GLU A 76 -1.17 6.30 25.47
C GLU A 76 -0.16 5.16 25.25
N GLY A 77 0.50 4.72 26.32
CA GLY A 77 1.53 3.68 26.25
C GLY A 77 2.81 4.09 25.50
N TYR A 78 2.96 5.34 25.08
CA TYR A 78 4.14 5.80 24.35
C TYR A 78 5.39 5.76 25.24
N SER A 79 6.37 4.95 24.83
CA SER A 79 7.67 4.78 25.53
C SER A 79 8.87 5.27 24.72
N GLY A 80 8.66 5.92 23.57
CA GLY A 80 9.73 6.44 22.71
C GLY A 80 10.56 7.54 23.34
N SER A 81 11.74 7.82 22.81
CA SER A 81 12.70 8.80 23.33
C SER A 81 12.38 10.24 22.95
N VAL A 82 11.57 10.47 21.91
CA VAL A 82 11.19 11.84 21.46
C VAL A 82 10.18 12.43 22.44
N ARG A 83 10.49 13.58 23.04
CA ARG A 83 9.65 14.26 24.03
C ARG A 83 9.42 15.73 23.65
N PRO A 84 8.18 16.27 23.81
CA PRO A 84 6.96 15.55 24.16
C PRO A 84 6.56 14.54 23.07
N CYS A 85 5.65 13.60 23.40
CA CYS A 85 5.12 12.65 22.42
C CYS A 85 4.51 13.39 21.21
N PRO A 86 4.99 13.19 20.00
CA PRO A 86 4.53 13.96 18.83
C PRO A 86 3.18 13.51 18.28
N ALA A 87 2.66 12.37 18.72
CA ALA A 87 1.46 11.75 18.14
C ALA A 87 0.19 12.61 18.26
N ALA A 88 0.11 13.49 19.27
CA ALA A 88 -1.03 14.38 19.47
C ALA A 88 -1.08 15.56 18.47
N THR A 89 0.04 15.91 17.84
CA THR A 89 0.15 17.10 16.98
C THR A 89 0.64 16.81 15.58
N THR A 90 1.16 15.60 15.33
CA THR A 90 1.72 15.21 14.04
C THR A 90 0.85 14.11 13.41
N ARG A 91 0.44 14.31 12.16
CA ARG A 91 -0.22 13.26 11.38
C ARG A 91 0.83 12.33 10.79
N GLY A 92 0.57 11.04 10.82
CA GLY A 92 1.45 10.01 10.26
C GLY A 92 0.88 8.62 10.48
N LEU A 93 1.75 7.62 10.49
CA LEU A 93 1.38 6.21 10.58
C LEU A 93 2.30 5.48 11.56
N ASP A 94 1.75 4.55 12.33
CA ASP A 94 2.55 3.48 12.93
C ASP A 94 2.66 2.27 11.99
N CYS A 95 3.27 1.20 12.44
CA CYS A 95 3.51 0.01 11.61
C CYS A 95 2.21 -0.66 11.16
N SER A 96 1.22 -0.81 12.04
CA SER A 96 -0.08 -1.40 11.74
C SER A 96 -0.97 -0.45 10.93
N GLY A 97 -0.93 0.84 11.17
CA GLY A 97 -1.62 1.86 10.37
C GLY A 97 -1.11 1.91 8.93
N LEU A 98 0.21 1.79 8.73
CA LEU A 98 0.79 1.72 7.39
C LEU A 98 0.26 0.53 6.58
N VAL A 99 0.34 -0.69 7.15
CA VAL A 99 -0.09 -1.88 6.41
C VAL A 99 -1.59 -1.87 6.16
N ARG A 100 -2.40 -1.40 7.11
CA ARG A 100 -3.84 -1.18 6.94
C ARG A 100 -4.12 -0.29 5.74
N TRP A 101 -3.47 0.87 5.68
CA TRP A 101 -3.69 1.84 4.61
C TRP A 101 -3.26 1.34 3.24
N VAL A 102 -2.07 0.75 3.12
CA VAL A 102 -1.59 0.17 1.86
C VAL A 102 -2.54 -0.91 1.35
N TYR A 103 -3.00 -1.79 2.24
CA TYR A 103 -3.95 -2.84 1.87
C TYR A 103 -5.32 -2.27 1.48
N ARG A 104 -5.83 -1.27 2.21
CA ARG A 104 -7.06 -0.56 1.83
C ARG A 104 -6.95 0.02 0.42
N LEU A 105 -5.83 0.67 0.07
CA LEU A 105 -5.60 1.22 -1.26
C LEU A 105 -5.44 0.13 -2.34
N ALA A 106 -4.85 -1.01 -1.99
CA ALA A 106 -4.65 -2.12 -2.93
C ALA A 106 -5.95 -2.86 -3.24
N PHE A 107 -6.81 -3.07 -2.25
CA PHE A 107 -8.04 -3.87 -2.36
C PHE A 107 -9.31 -3.03 -2.48
N ASP A 108 -9.21 -1.70 -2.48
CA ASP A 108 -10.32 -0.74 -2.46
C ASP A 108 -11.32 -0.94 -1.32
N ARG A 109 -10.90 -1.60 -0.28
CA ARG A 109 -11.66 -1.83 0.97
C ARG A 109 -10.70 -2.08 2.13
N ASP A 110 -11.13 -1.77 3.35
CA ASP A 110 -10.33 -1.99 4.55
C ASP A 110 -10.36 -3.45 4.99
N VAL A 111 -9.51 -4.28 4.37
CA VAL A 111 -9.45 -5.72 4.59
C VAL A 111 -8.78 -6.11 5.91
N LEU A 112 -7.91 -5.24 6.44
CA LEU A 112 -7.25 -5.48 7.72
C LEU A 112 -8.04 -4.88 8.89
N GLY A 113 -8.81 -3.82 8.65
CA GLY A 113 -9.55 -3.10 9.68
C GLY A 113 -8.64 -2.35 10.65
N GLY A 114 -9.24 -1.58 11.53
CA GLY A 114 -8.53 -1.01 12.68
C GLY A 114 -8.01 -2.10 13.62
N GLY A 115 -7.06 -1.76 14.47
CA GLY A 115 -6.50 -2.66 15.45
C GLY A 115 -4.98 -2.69 15.44
N THR A 116 -4.44 -3.50 16.33
CA THR A 116 -3.00 -3.66 16.55
C THR A 116 -2.40 -4.70 15.58
N THR A 117 -1.09 -4.86 15.64
CA THR A 117 -0.40 -5.95 14.93
C THR A 117 -0.91 -7.33 15.34
N ASP A 118 -1.35 -7.50 16.60
CA ASP A 118 -1.94 -8.75 17.09
C ASP A 118 -3.30 -9.06 16.42
N ASP A 119 -4.08 -8.01 16.13
CA ASP A 119 -5.37 -8.16 15.44
C ASP A 119 -5.17 -8.48 13.97
N HIS A 120 -4.22 -7.81 13.32
CA HIS A 120 -3.91 -8.04 11.91
C HIS A 120 -3.39 -9.45 11.67
N VAL A 121 -2.42 -9.94 12.46
CA VAL A 121 -1.83 -11.27 12.24
C VAL A 121 -2.85 -12.40 12.35
N ARG A 122 -3.91 -12.23 13.14
CA ARG A 122 -5.01 -13.22 13.29
C ARG A 122 -5.91 -13.34 12.06
N ARG A 123 -5.92 -12.31 11.20
CA ARG A 123 -6.73 -12.27 9.96
C ARG A 123 -5.98 -12.82 8.75
N LEU A 124 -4.76 -13.27 8.93
CA LEU A 124 -3.85 -13.65 7.88
C LEU A 124 -3.42 -15.10 8.02
N ARG A 125 -3.13 -15.74 6.89
CA ARG A 125 -2.55 -17.08 6.88
C ARG A 125 -1.03 -17.02 6.95
N ARG A 126 -0.44 -17.77 7.85
CA ARG A 126 1.03 -17.92 7.91
C ARG A 126 1.56 -18.59 6.64
N VAL A 127 2.65 -18.04 6.11
CA VAL A 127 3.36 -18.54 4.92
C VAL A 127 4.74 -19.06 5.33
N PRO A 128 5.17 -20.23 4.85
CA PRO A 128 6.56 -20.66 5.02
C PRO A 128 7.54 -19.63 4.45
N THR A 129 8.68 -19.43 5.09
CA THR A 129 9.67 -18.42 4.65
C THR A 129 10.09 -18.62 3.18
N ALA A 130 10.27 -19.87 2.75
CA ALA A 130 10.61 -20.19 1.36
C ALA A 130 9.50 -19.89 0.34
N ALA A 131 8.26 -19.71 0.80
CA ALA A 131 7.10 -19.37 -0.02
C ALA A 131 6.66 -17.91 0.14
N ALA A 132 7.40 -17.11 0.91
CA ALA A 132 7.16 -15.68 1.07
C ALA A 132 7.39 -14.97 -0.27
N ARG A 133 6.48 -14.06 -0.62
CA ARG A 133 6.54 -13.28 -1.87
C ARG A 133 6.26 -11.80 -1.59
N PRO A 134 6.72 -10.90 -2.48
CA PRO A 134 6.39 -9.48 -2.38
C PRO A 134 4.88 -9.27 -2.19
N GLY A 135 4.52 -8.38 -1.27
CA GLY A 135 3.15 -8.13 -0.84
C GLY A 135 2.71 -8.90 0.41
N ASP A 136 3.43 -9.94 0.85
CA ASP A 136 3.17 -10.56 2.16
C ASP A 136 3.51 -9.59 3.30
N LEU A 137 2.87 -9.75 4.44
CA LEU A 137 3.22 -9.02 5.66
C LEU A 137 4.25 -9.80 6.48
N VAL A 138 5.24 -9.11 6.99
CA VAL A 138 6.27 -9.66 7.89
C VAL A 138 6.05 -9.15 9.30
N PHE A 139 5.87 -10.06 10.27
CA PHE A 139 5.60 -9.72 11.66
C PHE A 139 6.78 -10.05 12.57
N PHE A 140 6.89 -9.25 13.65
CA PHE A 140 7.92 -9.40 14.67
C PHE A 140 7.28 -9.56 16.05
N GLY A 141 7.91 -10.38 16.90
CA GLY A 141 7.41 -10.77 18.21
C GLY A 141 7.16 -12.27 18.32
N LYS A 142 6.11 -12.68 19.04
CA LYS A 142 5.79 -14.09 19.30
C LYS A 142 4.41 -14.45 18.76
N VAL A 143 4.36 -15.37 17.79
CA VAL A 143 3.12 -15.95 17.28
C VAL A 143 3.17 -17.46 17.46
N ARG A 144 2.36 -17.99 18.39
CA ARG A 144 2.20 -19.41 18.72
C ARG A 144 0.72 -19.75 18.79
N LYS A 145 0.38 -21.04 18.78
CA LYS A 145 -1.02 -21.54 18.76
C LYS A 145 -1.95 -20.86 19.79
N ARG A 146 -1.44 -20.49 20.96
CA ARG A 146 -2.23 -19.87 22.05
C ARG A 146 -1.74 -18.49 22.46
N THR A 147 -0.72 -17.95 21.81
CA THR A 147 -0.12 -16.69 22.21
C THR A 147 0.21 -15.88 20.97
N VAL A 148 -0.38 -14.71 20.87
CA VAL A 148 -0.04 -13.70 19.88
C VAL A 148 0.40 -12.47 20.66
N ARG A 149 1.65 -12.05 20.47
CA ARG A 149 2.26 -10.86 21.04
C ARG A 149 3.25 -10.32 20.02
N THR A 150 2.73 -9.63 19.03
CA THR A 150 3.52 -8.95 18.02
C THR A 150 3.68 -7.48 18.41
N HIS A 151 4.75 -6.85 17.97
CA HIS A 151 5.01 -5.45 18.26
C HIS A 151 5.40 -4.64 17.03
N HIS A 152 5.62 -5.32 15.89
CA HIS A 152 5.94 -4.67 14.65
C HIS A 152 5.47 -5.48 13.44
N VAL A 153 5.20 -4.76 12.34
CA VAL A 153 4.83 -5.33 11.04
C VAL A 153 5.38 -4.47 9.91
N GLY A 154 5.76 -5.12 8.81
CA GLY A 154 6.15 -4.47 7.57
C GLY A 154 5.56 -5.18 6.36
N ILE A 155 5.67 -4.55 5.19
CA ILE A 155 5.28 -5.11 3.90
C ILE A 155 6.53 -5.68 3.25
N TYR A 156 6.59 -6.99 3.06
CA TYR A 156 7.71 -7.63 2.39
C TYR A 156 7.74 -7.26 0.90
N ILE A 157 8.87 -6.82 0.40
CA ILE A 157 9.05 -6.40 -1.00
C ILE A 157 9.99 -7.31 -1.79
N GLY A 158 10.40 -8.45 -1.19
CA GLY A 158 11.38 -9.37 -1.78
C GLY A 158 12.81 -9.06 -1.34
N GLY A 159 13.75 -9.98 -1.67
CA GLY A 159 15.17 -9.78 -1.39
C GLY A 159 15.54 -9.60 0.08
N GLY A 160 14.72 -10.08 1.01
CA GLY A 160 14.94 -9.87 2.45
C GLY A 160 14.64 -8.44 2.93
N MET A 161 13.93 -7.63 2.12
CA MET A 161 13.62 -6.23 2.41
C MET A 161 12.12 -6.04 2.70
N MET A 162 11.80 -5.02 3.48
CA MET A 162 10.42 -4.62 3.78
C MET A 162 10.28 -3.10 3.77
N ILE A 163 9.06 -2.63 3.49
CA ILE A 163 8.67 -1.24 3.76
C ILE A 163 7.91 -1.22 5.09
N ASN A 164 8.29 -0.29 5.96
CA ASN A 164 7.72 -0.22 7.29
C ASN A 164 7.75 1.20 7.89
N ALA A 165 6.94 1.42 8.92
CA ALA A 165 7.01 2.56 9.83
C ALA A 165 7.68 2.06 11.11
N LEU A 166 9.01 2.30 11.24
CA LEU A 166 9.82 1.59 12.23
C LEU A 166 9.63 2.11 13.66
N ARG A 167 9.80 3.43 13.86
CA ARG A 167 9.73 4.06 15.18
C ARG A 167 9.62 5.58 15.09
N THR A 168 9.21 6.22 16.19
CA THR A 168 9.22 7.69 16.33
C THR A 168 10.59 8.27 16.02
N GLY A 169 10.60 9.39 15.30
CA GLY A 169 11.80 10.04 14.80
C GLY A 169 12.28 9.52 13.43
N THR A 170 11.55 8.55 12.84
CA THR A 170 11.78 8.10 11.46
C THR A 170 10.56 8.38 10.59
N THR A 171 10.74 8.25 9.28
CA THR A 171 9.66 8.23 8.30
C THR A 171 9.43 6.82 7.79
N ILE A 172 8.37 6.60 7.02
CA ILE A 172 8.17 5.34 6.28
C ILE A 172 9.38 5.11 5.38
N ARG A 173 9.91 3.88 5.42
CA ARG A 173 11.20 3.57 4.81
C ARG A 173 11.34 2.10 4.44
N THR A 174 12.36 1.79 3.68
CA THR A 174 12.80 0.43 3.39
C THR A 174 13.89 0.02 4.37
N ASP A 175 13.72 -1.15 4.99
CA ASP A 175 14.70 -1.77 5.88
C ASP A 175 14.83 -3.27 5.56
N PRO A 176 15.97 -3.92 5.89
CA PRO A 176 16.05 -5.36 5.85
C PRO A 176 15.13 -5.98 6.93
N VAL A 177 14.57 -7.15 6.65
CA VAL A 177 13.74 -7.88 7.63
C VAL A 177 14.52 -8.29 8.89
N THR A 178 15.84 -8.17 8.85
CA THR A 178 16.72 -8.42 9.99
C THR A 178 16.94 -7.19 10.88
N VAL A 179 16.29 -6.04 10.59
CA VAL A 179 16.39 -4.81 11.39
C VAL A 179 15.91 -5.02 12.83
N LEU A 180 15.01 -5.99 13.04
CA LEU A 180 14.56 -6.46 14.35
C LEU A 180 14.90 -7.95 14.49
N PRO A 181 15.33 -8.41 15.70
CA PRO A 181 15.89 -9.75 15.87
C PRO A 181 14.85 -10.86 16.02
N ASP A 182 13.58 -10.52 16.26
CA ASP A 182 12.53 -11.45 16.68
C ASP A 182 11.46 -11.67 15.59
N LEU A 183 11.91 -11.99 14.38
CA LEU A 183 11.05 -12.32 13.24
C LEU A 183 10.05 -13.45 13.61
N ALA A 184 8.76 -13.13 13.65
CA ALA A 184 7.69 -14.09 13.90
C ALA A 184 7.31 -14.88 12.65
N GLY A 185 7.46 -14.30 11.47
CA GLY A 185 7.22 -14.95 10.18
C GLY A 185 6.51 -14.08 9.16
N TYR A 186 6.15 -14.70 8.04
CA TYR A 186 5.45 -14.08 6.93
C TYR A 186 3.99 -14.51 6.89
N TYR A 187 3.10 -13.59 6.52
CA TYR A 187 1.66 -13.80 6.54
C TYR A 187 1.01 -13.17 5.32
N ARG A 188 -0.01 -13.85 4.78
CA ARG A 188 -0.70 -13.46 3.55
C ARG A 188 -2.18 -13.26 3.81
N TYR A 189 -2.75 -12.20 3.24
CA TYR A 189 -4.18 -12.04 3.09
C TYR A 189 -4.68 -12.93 1.94
N GLU A 190 -5.69 -13.72 2.19
CA GLU A 190 -6.30 -14.63 1.22
C GLU A 190 -7.75 -14.15 0.96
N GLY A 191 -7.90 -13.02 0.35
CA GLY A 191 -9.08 -12.35 -0.17
C GLY A 191 -10.48 -12.89 0.08
#